data_86d6ae91032b6a936595727b84eb87e5
#
_entry.id   86d6ae91032b6a936595727b84eb87e5
#
_cell.length_a   1.000
_cell.length_b   1.000
_cell.length_c   1.000
_cell.angle_alpha   90.00
_cell.angle_beta   90.00
_cell.angle_gamma   90.00
#
_symmetry.space_group_name_H-M   'P 1'
#
loop_
_entity.id
_entity.type
_entity.pdbx_description
1 polymer ?
#
loop_
_entity_poly.entity_id
_entity_poly.type
_entity_poly.pdbx_seq_one_letter_code
_entity_poly.pdbx_strand_id
1 'polypeptide(L)'
;MQCIILLTVLSLVFLHYMPTAFSLPDESDFHSYWYDHGAEITRFELEQSRYGEIHPGHAILIFVTEPFLPDIHVKSDYKSSRLKSIPVLKLNFIKRFDTGIYDYSMMKSVFTPIPTEEQQYSKTLKVSTTRQDWCGHVYLQYNLDGDRYNVKQYSYFEKEGDKTITIPSVHLEDEIWTRIRIAPETLPIGDVKMIPGSFFTTLRMIDIGEEKVVAELINKKEGERGDVSQYTVTYPSLRRTLSIRFNRYFPHDILSWSETYPSGSGKNAEVLTTNARRTHAVVMDYWNKNSVKDIELRKELGLPR
;
A
#
# COMPACT_ATOMS: atom_id res chain seq x y z
N MET A 1 -59.11 -15.94 -47.70
CA MET A 1 -57.83 -15.18 -47.48
C MET A 1 -57.53 -15.20 -46.01
N GLN A 2 -56.70 -16.15 -45.55
CA GLN A 2 -56.25 -16.26 -44.17
C GLN A 2 -54.83 -15.64 -44.09
N CYS A 3 -54.69 -14.58 -43.28
CA CYS A 3 -53.43 -13.97 -42.96
C CYS A 3 -52.80 -14.70 -41.76
N ILE A 4 -51.69 -15.37 -41.99
CA ILE A 4 -50.89 -16.00 -40.94
C ILE A 4 -49.86 -14.94 -40.45
N ILE A 5 -50.01 -14.55 -39.19
CA ILE A 5 -49.07 -13.67 -38.49
C ILE A 5 -48.00 -14.57 -37.87
N LEU A 6 -46.73 -14.46 -38.40
CA LEU A 6 -45.57 -15.13 -37.84
C LEU A 6 -45.04 -14.29 -36.68
N LEU A 7 -45.19 -14.76 -35.41
CA LEU A 7 -44.53 -14.19 -34.25
C LEU A 7 -43.10 -14.77 -34.11
N THR A 8 -42.09 -13.99 -34.44
CA THR A 8 -40.70 -14.31 -34.10
C THR A 8 -40.42 -13.96 -32.64
N VAL A 9 -40.23 -14.99 -31.83
CA VAL A 9 -39.77 -14.84 -30.42
C VAL A 9 -38.26 -14.64 -30.43
N LEU A 10 -37.84 -13.43 -30.11
CA LEU A 10 -36.41 -13.08 -29.93
C LEU A 10 -35.99 -13.49 -28.50
N SER A 11 -35.32 -14.63 -28.37
CA SER A 11 -34.76 -15.09 -27.12
C SER A 11 -33.49 -14.28 -26.79
N LEU A 12 -33.59 -13.32 -25.87
CA LEU A 12 -32.43 -12.64 -25.25
C LEU A 12 -31.72 -13.64 -24.32
N VAL A 13 -30.58 -14.11 -24.73
CA VAL A 13 -29.66 -14.85 -23.85
C VAL A 13 -28.95 -13.84 -22.94
N PHE A 14 -29.42 -13.71 -21.72
CA PHE A 14 -28.69 -13.04 -20.66
C PHE A 14 -27.52 -13.94 -20.28
N LEU A 15 -26.33 -13.63 -20.76
CA LEU A 15 -25.08 -14.17 -20.17
C LEU A 15 -24.99 -13.64 -18.75
N HIS A 16 -25.35 -14.46 -17.77
CA HIS A 16 -25.05 -14.21 -16.38
C HIS A 16 -23.53 -14.31 -16.21
N TYR A 17 -22.88 -13.16 -16.06
CA TYR A 17 -21.50 -13.09 -15.57
C TYR A 17 -21.53 -13.58 -14.12
N MET A 18 -21.27 -14.87 -13.91
CA MET A 18 -21.00 -15.38 -12.56
C MET A 18 -19.62 -14.83 -12.17
N PRO A 19 -19.53 -14.07 -11.07
CA PRO A 19 -18.22 -13.72 -10.55
C PRO A 19 -17.49 -15.05 -10.26
N THR A 20 -16.31 -15.22 -10.84
CA THR A 20 -15.42 -16.35 -10.55
C THR A 20 -15.21 -16.40 -9.04
N ALA A 21 -15.50 -17.56 -8.46
CA ALA A 21 -15.31 -17.79 -7.05
C ALA A 21 -13.88 -17.41 -6.66
N PHE A 22 -13.77 -16.58 -5.66
CA PHE A 22 -12.54 -16.10 -5.07
C PHE A 22 -11.78 -17.31 -4.52
N SER A 23 -10.70 -17.71 -5.15
CA SER A 23 -9.77 -18.67 -4.57
C SER A 23 -8.59 -17.88 -4.00
N LEU A 24 -8.53 -17.78 -2.67
CA LEU A 24 -7.27 -17.48 -1.99
C LEU A 24 -6.18 -18.38 -2.56
N PRO A 25 -4.90 -17.96 -2.59
CA PRO A 25 -3.78 -18.86 -2.87
C PRO A 25 -3.99 -20.14 -2.07
N ASP A 26 -3.48 -21.27 -2.55
CA ASP A 26 -3.54 -22.53 -1.78
C ASP A 26 -3.15 -22.17 -0.34
N GLU A 27 -4.04 -22.44 0.61
CA GLU A 27 -3.88 -22.03 2.00
C GLU A 27 -2.54 -22.52 2.57
N SER A 28 -2.05 -23.64 2.06
CA SER A 28 -0.74 -24.21 2.41
C SER A 28 0.41 -23.33 1.94
N ASP A 29 0.37 -22.81 0.70
CA ASP A 29 1.43 -21.95 0.15
C ASP A 29 1.46 -20.60 0.85
N PHE A 30 0.28 -20.01 1.12
CA PHE A 30 0.17 -18.75 1.85
C PHE A 30 0.72 -18.90 3.26
N HIS A 31 0.34 -19.98 3.98
CA HIS A 31 0.79 -20.24 5.34
C HIS A 31 2.31 -20.44 5.37
N SER A 32 2.84 -21.33 4.52
CA SER A 32 4.28 -21.60 4.46
C SER A 32 5.08 -20.33 4.21
N TYR A 33 4.68 -19.51 3.25
CA TYR A 33 5.42 -18.30 2.92
C TYR A 33 5.43 -17.26 4.05
N TRP A 34 4.26 -17.01 4.67
CA TRP A 34 4.10 -15.89 5.59
C TRP A 34 4.32 -16.23 7.06
N TYR A 35 4.28 -17.51 7.45
CA TYR A 35 4.39 -17.89 8.86
C TYR A 35 5.65 -18.70 9.19
N ASP A 36 6.24 -19.39 8.21
CA ASP A 36 7.36 -20.30 8.50
C ASP A 36 8.74 -19.64 8.35
N HIS A 37 8.86 -18.54 7.60
CA HIS A 37 10.14 -18.03 7.15
C HIS A 37 10.53 -16.64 7.69
N GLY A 38 9.66 -15.96 8.42
CA GLY A 38 9.92 -14.63 9.01
C GLY A 38 9.39 -13.48 8.16
N ALA A 39 10.10 -12.35 8.14
CA ALA A 39 9.72 -11.17 7.38
C ALA A 39 10.36 -11.14 6.01
N GLU A 40 9.59 -10.77 4.98
CA GLU A 40 10.16 -10.39 3.71
C GLU A 40 10.64 -8.94 3.77
N ILE A 41 11.90 -8.70 3.41
CA ILE A 41 12.54 -7.39 3.36
C ILE A 41 13.00 -7.12 1.94
N THR A 42 12.47 -6.09 1.32
CA THR A 42 12.78 -5.74 -0.07
C THR A 42 13.31 -4.31 -0.15
N ARG A 43 14.46 -4.12 -0.78
CA ARG A 43 15.05 -2.81 -1.04
C ARG A 43 14.78 -2.36 -2.46
N PHE A 44 14.49 -1.08 -2.60
CA PHE A 44 14.29 -0.40 -3.88
C PHE A 44 15.27 0.77 -4.00
N GLU A 45 15.84 0.93 -5.17
CA GLU A 45 16.45 2.18 -5.60
C GLU A 45 15.36 3.17 -5.93
N LEU A 46 15.50 4.40 -5.43
CA LEU A 46 14.46 5.42 -5.49
C LEU A 46 14.98 6.68 -6.18
N GLU A 47 14.19 7.19 -7.11
CA GLU A 47 14.31 8.52 -7.71
C GLU A 47 13.09 9.33 -7.27
N GLN A 48 13.24 10.12 -6.21
CA GLN A 48 12.11 10.83 -5.60
C GLN A 48 11.90 12.22 -6.24
N SER A 49 10.71 12.46 -6.74
CA SER A 49 10.29 13.81 -7.16
C SER A 49 10.03 14.69 -5.94
N ARG A 50 10.77 15.78 -5.80
CA ARG A 50 10.57 16.80 -4.76
C ARG A 50 11.11 18.15 -5.22
N TYR A 51 10.43 19.24 -4.88
CA TYR A 51 10.85 20.64 -5.18
C TYR A 51 11.09 20.97 -6.67
N GLY A 52 10.49 20.20 -7.60
CA GLY A 52 10.70 20.38 -9.04
C GLY A 52 11.93 19.65 -9.58
N GLU A 53 12.55 18.77 -8.78
CA GLU A 53 13.72 17.98 -9.14
C GLU A 53 13.55 16.51 -8.77
N ILE A 54 14.43 15.66 -9.29
CA ILE A 54 14.53 14.23 -8.95
C ILE A 54 15.73 14.02 -8.02
N HIS A 55 15.45 13.46 -6.86
CA HIS A 55 16.44 13.22 -5.81
C HIS A 55 16.71 11.72 -5.63
N PRO A 56 17.97 11.31 -5.54
CA PRO A 56 18.32 9.91 -5.30
C PRO A 56 17.96 9.49 -3.87
N GLY A 57 17.57 8.23 -3.72
CA GLY A 57 17.22 7.69 -2.43
C GLY A 57 17.07 6.17 -2.46
N HIS A 58 16.48 5.65 -1.41
CA HIS A 58 16.11 4.25 -1.34
C HIS A 58 14.83 4.05 -0.55
N ALA A 59 14.17 2.94 -0.81
CA ALA A 59 13.03 2.51 -0.03
C ALA A 59 13.21 1.06 0.43
N ILE A 60 12.61 0.72 1.58
CA ILE A 60 12.59 -0.62 2.13
C ILE A 60 11.16 -0.95 2.48
N LEU A 61 10.67 -2.06 1.95
CA LEU A 61 9.38 -2.65 2.31
C LEU A 61 9.65 -3.88 3.16
N ILE A 62 9.02 -3.95 4.33
CA ILE A 62 9.11 -5.08 5.26
C ILE A 62 7.71 -5.60 5.48
N PHE A 63 7.43 -6.81 4.96
CA PHE A 63 6.16 -7.49 5.17
C PHE A 63 6.33 -8.60 6.20
N VAL A 64 5.44 -8.64 7.18
CA VAL A 64 5.45 -9.67 8.22
C VAL A 64 4.03 -9.89 8.76
N THR A 65 3.72 -11.12 9.12
CA THR A 65 2.47 -11.45 9.81
C THR A 65 2.62 -11.21 11.31
N GLU A 66 1.61 -10.59 11.90
CA GLU A 66 1.58 -10.33 13.35
C GLU A 66 0.18 -10.57 13.92
N PRO A 67 0.06 -11.04 15.16
CA PRO A 67 -1.21 -10.99 15.89
C PRO A 67 -1.50 -9.54 16.32
N PHE A 68 -2.69 -9.07 16.03
CA PHE A 68 -3.10 -7.68 16.25
C PHE A 68 -4.37 -7.61 17.07
N LEU A 69 -4.45 -6.66 18.00
CA LEU A 69 -5.61 -6.39 18.84
C LEU A 69 -6.45 -5.28 18.21
N PRO A 70 -7.54 -5.60 17.48
CA PRO A 70 -8.29 -4.61 16.72
C PRO A 70 -8.97 -3.56 17.59
N ASP A 71 -9.42 -3.92 18.80
CA ASP A 71 -10.14 -3.02 19.69
C ASP A 71 -9.29 -1.87 20.23
N ILE A 72 -7.97 -2.06 20.33
CA ILE A 72 -7.02 -1.06 20.82
C ILE A 72 -5.93 -0.70 19.82
N HIS A 73 -5.98 -1.26 18.62
CA HIS A 73 -5.10 -0.95 17.47
C HIS A 73 -3.60 -1.12 17.75
N VAL A 74 -3.22 -2.22 18.40
CA VAL A 74 -1.83 -2.55 18.70
C VAL A 74 -1.53 -4.03 18.45
N LYS A 75 -0.24 -4.34 18.29
CA LYS A 75 0.25 -5.72 18.26
C LYS A 75 -0.07 -6.43 19.57
N SER A 76 -0.44 -7.71 19.49
CA SER A 76 -0.57 -8.57 20.66
C SER A 76 0.80 -9.13 21.05
N ASP A 77 1.32 -8.70 22.21
CA ASP A 77 2.62 -9.14 22.70
C ASP A 77 2.54 -10.39 23.58
N TYR A 78 1.37 -10.70 24.09
CA TYR A 78 1.19 -11.75 25.10
C TYR A 78 0.16 -12.78 24.66
N LYS A 79 0.52 -14.07 24.76
CA LYS A 79 -0.40 -15.20 24.57
C LYS A 79 -1.56 -15.20 25.59
N SER A 80 -1.40 -14.47 26.69
CA SER A 80 -2.39 -14.35 27.77
C SER A 80 -3.28 -13.11 27.66
N SER A 81 -3.26 -12.38 26.56
CA SER A 81 -4.16 -11.23 26.36
C SER A 81 -5.62 -11.68 26.50
N ARG A 82 -6.40 -10.94 27.30
CA ARG A 82 -7.86 -11.16 27.41
C ARG A 82 -8.61 -10.68 26.16
N LEU A 83 -7.95 -9.88 25.30
CA LEU A 83 -8.51 -9.36 24.07
C LEU A 83 -8.27 -10.37 22.93
N LYS A 84 -9.25 -10.53 22.06
CA LYS A 84 -9.14 -11.39 20.88
C LYS A 84 -8.19 -10.74 19.88
N SER A 85 -7.10 -11.41 19.54
CA SER A 85 -6.21 -10.99 18.45
C SER A 85 -6.63 -11.62 17.14
N ILE A 86 -6.33 -10.94 16.04
CA ILE A 86 -6.52 -11.42 14.68
C ILE A 86 -5.20 -11.35 13.89
N PRO A 87 -4.98 -12.20 12.87
CA PRO A 87 -3.81 -12.11 12.04
C PRO A 87 -3.89 -10.91 11.10
N VAL A 88 -2.79 -10.17 10.99
CA VAL A 88 -2.63 -9.09 10.01
C VAL A 88 -1.35 -9.29 9.21
N LEU A 89 -1.38 -8.89 7.93
CA LEU A 89 -0.16 -8.61 7.20
C LEU A 89 0.22 -7.15 7.50
N LYS A 90 1.34 -6.97 8.18
CA LYS A 90 1.92 -5.68 8.47
C LYS A 90 2.94 -5.32 7.41
N LEU A 91 2.85 -4.11 6.88
CA LEU A 91 3.89 -3.49 6.09
C LEU A 91 4.56 -2.39 6.90
N ASN A 92 5.88 -2.43 7.03
CA ASN A 92 6.68 -1.24 7.33
C ASN A 92 7.32 -0.77 6.03
N PHE A 93 6.94 0.43 5.58
CA PHE A 93 7.50 1.06 4.39
C PHE A 93 8.36 2.24 4.81
N ILE A 94 9.67 2.12 4.61
CA ILE A 94 10.67 3.14 4.91
C ILE A 94 11.09 3.78 3.59
N LYS A 95 11.15 5.11 3.54
CA LYS A 95 11.61 5.88 2.39
C LYS A 95 12.62 6.92 2.86
N ARG A 96 13.78 6.97 2.22
CA ARG A 96 14.84 7.96 2.48
C ARG A 96 15.38 8.52 1.19
N PHE A 97 15.56 9.84 1.14
CA PHE A 97 16.14 10.55 0.00
C PHE A 97 16.74 11.88 0.44
N ASP A 98 17.74 12.37 -0.29
CA ASP A 98 18.46 13.58 0.04
C ASP A 98 18.03 14.73 -0.86
N THR A 99 17.76 15.91 -0.28
CA THR A 99 17.43 17.14 -1.02
C THR A 99 18.55 18.17 -0.81
N GLY A 100 19.56 18.09 -1.65
CA GLY A 100 20.73 18.96 -1.47
C GLY A 100 21.47 18.63 -0.17
N ILE A 101 21.40 19.52 0.83
CA ILE A 101 22.14 19.37 2.09
C ILE A 101 21.42 18.54 3.15
N TYR A 102 20.11 18.35 3.05
CA TYR A 102 19.30 17.68 4.09
C TYR A 102 18.52 16.49 3.54
N ASP A 103 18.34 15.51 4.40
CA ASP A 103 17.64 14.29 4.09
C ASP A 103 16.19 14.28 4.58
N TYR A 104 15.39 13.45 3.92
CA TYR A 104 14.07 13.01 4.37
C TYR A 104 14.13 11.60 4.89
N SER A 105 13.56 11.38 6.07
CA SER A 105 13.31 10.05 6.61
C SER A 105 11.82 9.90 6.84
N MET A 106 11.20 8.97 6.14
CA MET A 106 9.78 8.69 6.21
C MET A 106 9.54 7.23 6.51
N MET A 107 8.56 6.95 7.35
CA MET A 107 8.12 5.57 7.61
C MET A 107 6.61 5.53 7.73
N LYS A 108 6.00 4.50 7.13
CA LYS A 108 4.61 4.14 7.39
C LYS A 108 4.49 2.68 7.79
N SER A 109 3.54 2.40 8.67
CA SER A 109 3.13 1.05 9.04
C SER A 109 1.67 0.87 8.70
N VAL A 110 1.36 -0.22 7.99
CA VAL A 110 0.00 -0.57 7.55
C VAL A 110 -0.35 -1.93 8.13
N PHE A 111 -1.54 -2.06 8.72
CA PHE A 111 -2.00 -3.27 9.38
C PHE A 111 -3.30 -3.74 8.72
N THR A 112 -3.17 -4.66 7.76
CA THR A 112 -4.30 -5.19 6.99
C THR A 112 -4.63 -6.60 7.45
N PRO A 113 -5.89 -6.87 7.83
CA PRO A 113 -6.31 -8.20 8.22
C PRO A 113 -6.08 -9.23 7.11
N ILE A 114 -5.57 -10.41 7.49
CA ILE A 114 -5.50 -11.57 6.62
C ILE A 114 -6.87 -12.25 6.68
N PRO A 115 -7.56 -12.47 5.55
CA PRO A 115 -8.87 -13.12 5.55
C PRO A 115 -8.81 -14.52 6.18
N THR A 116 -9.76 -14.84 7.02
CA THR A 116 -10.01 -16.17 7.58
C THR A 116 -11.52 -16.43 7.60
N GLU A 117 -11.95 -17.67 7.78
CA GLU A 117 -13.39 -17.98 7.87
C GLU A 117 -14.11 -17.22 9.01
N GLU A 118 -13.40 -16.92 10.09
CA GLU A 118 -13.93 -16.19 11.24
C GLU A 118 -13.72 -14.68 11.18
N GLN A 119 -13.04 -14.18 10.16
CA GLN A 119 -12.57 -12.80 10.10
C GLN A 119 -13.70 -11.83 9.70
N GLN A 120 -14.03 -10.91 10.59
CA GLN A 120 -15.05 -9.86 10.36
C GLN A 120 -14.50 -8.60 9.68
N TYR A 121 -13.17 -8.39 9.72
CA TYR A 121 -12.55 -7.17 9.22
C TYR A 121 -12.11 -7.32 7.77
N SER A 122 -12.65 -6.50 6.89
CA SER A 122 -12.30 -6.44 5.47
C SER A 122 -11.46 -5.22 5.09
N LYS A 123 -11.26 -4.29 6.03
CA LYS A 123 -10.55 -3.02 5.84
C LYS A 123 -9.29 -2.97 6.69
N THR A 124 -8.33 -2.18 6.25
CA THR A 124 -7.11 -1.92 7.03
C THR A 124 -7.44 -1.29 8.36
N LEU A 125 -6.95 -1.88 9.45
CA LEU A 125 -7.28 -1.48 10.81
C LEU A 125 -6.55 -0.24 11.25
N LYS A 126 -5.29 -0.10 10.81
CA LYS A 126 -4.45 1.02 11.22
C LYS A 126 -3.43 1.36 10.14
N VAL A 127 -3.21 2.65 9.96
CA VAL A 127 -2.04 3.18 9.27
C VAL A 127 -1.39 4.21 10.19
N SER A 128 -0.07 4.15 10.35
CA SER A 128 0.68 5.21 11.03
C SER A 128 1.83 5.66 10.13
N THR A 129 2.04 6.96 10.03
CA THR A 129 3.03 7.56 9.14
C THR A 129 3.81 8.62 9.88
N THR A 130 5.12 8.59 9.74
CA THR A 130 6.02 9.66 10.16
C THR A 130 6.74 10.23 8.95
N ARG A 131 6.94 11.54 8.96
CA ARG A 131 7.86 12.25 8.09
C ARG A 131 8.72 13.14 8.94
N GLN A 132 10.01 13.09 8.74
CA GLN A 132 10.96 13.98 9.37
C GLN A 132 11.99 14.45 8.35
N ASP A 133 12.34 15.68 8.47
CA ASP A 133 13.44 16.35 7.78
C ASP A 133 14.08 17.34 8.77
N TRP A 134 15.09 18.09 8.35
CA TRP A 134 15.73 19.06 9.25
C TRP A 134 14.81 20.20 9.70
N CYS A 135 13.67 20.41 9.04
CA CYS A 135 12.71 21.44 9.42
C CYS A 135 11.78 21.00 10.55
N GLY A 136 11.47 19.69 10.69
CA GLY A 136 10.55 19.23 11.72
C GLY A 136 9.96 17.85 11.47
N HIS A 137 8.94 17.53 12.27
CA HIS A 137 8.26 16.24 12.25
C HIS A 137 6.79 16.37 11.89
N VAL A 138 6.29 15.33 11.22
CA VAL A 138 4.86 15.09 11.05
C VAL A 138 4.55 13.66 11.46
N TYR A 139 3.51 13.47 12.23
CA TYR A 139 2.93 12.18 12.55
C TYR A 139 1.47 12.16 12.13
N LEU A 140 1.07 11.07 11.45
CA LEU A 140 -0.29 10.86 10.98
C LEU A 140 -0.71 9.44 11.31
N GLN A 141 -1.90 9.25 11.89
CA GLN A 141 -2.42 7.93 12.22
C GLN A 141 -3.90 7.82 11.87
N TYR A 142 -4.26 6.74 11.18
CA TYR A 142 -5.63 6.30 10.94
C TYR A 142 -5.90 5.07 11.81
N ASN A 143 -6.99 5.07 12.56
CA ASN A 143 -7.52 3.91 13.26
C ASN A 143 -8.95 3.64 12.78
N LEU A 144 -9.22 2.42 12.32
CA LEU A 144 -10.56 2.01 11.93
C LEU A 144 -11.46 1.85 13.16
N ASP A 145 -12.61 2.50 13.13
CA ASP A 145 -13.63 2.42 14.17
C ASP A 145 -15.00 2.29 13.48
N GLY A 146 -15.52 1.09 13.44
CA GLY A 146 -16.72 0.76 12.68
C GLY A 146 -16.60 1.09 11.19
N ASP A 147 -17.42 2.02 10.72
CA ASP A 147 -17.44 2.50 9.33
C ASP A 147 -16.63 3.77 9.08
N ARG A 148 -15.78 4.19 10.01
CA ARG A 148 -15.01 5.43 9.97
C ARG A 148 -13.55 5.19 10.33
N TYR A 149 -12.68 6.11 9.88
CA TYR A 149 -11.34 6.25 10.41
C TYR A 149 -11.27 7.44 11.36
N ASN A 150 -10.84 7.19 12.60
CA ASN A 150 -10.39 8.23 13.51
C ASN A 150 -8.96 8.57 13.17
N VAL A 151 -8.74 9.82 12.74
CA VAL A 151 -7.43 10.28 12.24
C VAL A 151 -6.85 11.29 13.20
N LYS A 152 -5.60 11.05 13.62
CA LYS A 152 -4.80 11.99 14.40
C LYS A 152 -3.62 12.45 13.57
N GLN A 153 -3.43 13.75 13.48
CA GLN A 153 -2.28 14.39 12.84
C GLN A 153 -1.62 15.32 13.83
N TYR A 154 -0.30 15.26 13.87
CA TYR A 154 0.55 16.17 14.64
C TYR A 154 1.61 16.72 13.69
N SER A 155 1.68 18.02 13.52
CA SER A 155 2.59 18.64 12.56
C SER A 155 3.22 19.92 13.12
N TYR A 156 4.52 20.03 12.91
CA TYR A 156 5.25 21.27 13.16
C TYR A 156 4.81 22.43 12.26
N PHE A 157 4.21 22.12 11.11
CA PHE A 157 3.89 23.13 10.08
C PHE A 157 2.50 23.73 10.32
N GLU A 158 2.43 25.09 10.31
CA GLU A 158 1.20 25.86 10.57
C GLU A 158 0.02 25.40 9.70
N LYS A 159 0.26 25.16 8.41
CA LYS A 159 -0.80 24.71 7.47
C LYS A 159 -1.47 23.41 7.89
N GLU A 160 -0.74 22.50 8.48
CA GLU A 160 -1.24 21.19 8.91
C GLU A 160 -1.73 21.24 10.35
N GLY A 161 -0.87 21.70 11.28
CA GLY A 161 -1.16 21.80 12.72
C GLY A 161 -1.50 20.45 13.37
N ASP A 162 -1.95 20.52 14.61
CA ASP A 162 -2.46 19.34 15.33
C ASP A 162 -3.97 19.21 15.09
N LYS A 163 -4.37 18.06 14.55
CA LYS A 163 -5.77 17.80 14.15
C LYS A 163 -6.23 16.42 14.62
N THR A 164 -7.49 16.36 15.01
CA THR A 164 -8.23 15.10 15.16
C THR A 164 -9.47 15.21 14.30
N ILE A 165 -9.60 14.33 13.32
CA ILE A 165 -10.74 14.31 12.38
C ILE A 165 -11.28 12.90 12.26
N THR A 166 -12.53 12.78 11.84
CA THR A 166 -13.18 11.51 11.54
C THR A 166 -13.64 11.54 10.09
N ILE A 167 -13.24 10.53 9.34
CA ILE A 167 -13.55 10.40 7.90
C ILE A 167 -14.21 9.06 7.60
N PRO A 168 -15.01 8.93 6.53
CA PRO A 168 -15.57 7.65 6.12
C PRO A 168 -14.48 6.62 5.85
N SER A 169 -14.72 5.35 6.18
CA SER A 169 -13.79 4.26 5.93
C SER A 169 -13.88 3.77 4.47
N VAL A 170 -13.59 4.66 3.52
CA VAL A 170 -13.37 4.30 2.12
C VAL A 170 -11.99 3.63 1.95
N HIS A 171 -11.64 3.20 0.74
CA HIS A 171 -10.34 2.61 0.47
C HIS A 171 -9.19 3.56 0.86
N LEU A 172 -8.14 3.00 1.45
CA LEU A 172 -6.87 3.70 1.67
C LEU A 172 -5.88 3.34 0.56
N GLU A 173 -5.24 4.33 -0.06
CA GLU A 173 -4.11 4.00 -0.96
C GLU A 173 -3.01 3.25 -0.23
N ASP A 174 -2.82 3.53 1.05
CA ASP A 174 -1.81 2.85 1.87
C ASP A 174 -2.06 1.34 2.02
N GLU A 175 -3.31 0.86 1.91
CA GLU A 175 -3.63 -0.56 1.97
C GLU A 175 -3.35 -1.33 0.68
N ILE A 176 -3.18 -0.65 -0.46
CA ILE A 176 -2.95 -1.29 -1.76
C ILE A 176 -1.72 -2.21 -1.69
N TRP A 177 -0.67 -1.79 -1.01
CA TRP A 177 0.58 -2.54 -0.88
C TRP A 177 0.41 -3.89 -0.18
N THR A 178 -0.36 -3.92 0.89
CA THR A 178 -0.67 -5.16 1.62
C THR A 178 -1.71 -6.00 0.90
N ARG A 179 -2.70 -5.39 0.26
CA ARG A 179 -3.72 -6.10 -0.52
C ARG A 179 -3.13 -6.80 -1.74
N ILE A 180 -2.16 -6.19 -2.44
CA ILE A 180 -1.41 -6.84 -3.50
C ILE A 180 -0.79 -8.15 -3.00
N ARG A 181 -0.24 -8.18 -1.80
CA ARG A 181 0.46 -9.35 -1.25
C ARG A 181 -0.51 -10.41 -0.70
N ILE A 182 -1.69 -10.01 -0.27
CA ILE A 182 -2.72 -10.92 0.29
C ILE A 182 -3.57 -11.49 -0.84
N ALA A 183 -4.19 -10.62 -1.66
CA ALA A 183 -5.22 -11.00 -2.62
C ALA A 183 -5.43 -9.85 -3.64
N PRO A 184 -4.56 -9.73 -4.66
CA PRO A 184 -4.59 -8.61 -5.60
C PRO A 184 -5.89 -8.48 -6.39
N GLU A 185 -6.65 -9.56 -6.54
CA GLU A 185 -7.97 -9.60 -7.17
C GLU A 185 -9.05 -8.85 -6.37
N THR A 186 -8.77 -8.54 -5.07
CA THR A 186 -9.66 -7.74 -4.21
C THR A 186 -9.42 -6.25 -4.31
N LEU A 187 -8.43 -5.84 -5.08
CA LEU A 187 -8.16 -4.41 -5.30
C LEU A 187 -9.35 -3.73 -5.94
N PRO A 188 -9.73 -2.52 -5.50
CA PRO A 188 -10.84 -1.78 -6.11
C PRO A 188 -10.52 -1.43 -7.57
N ILE A 189 -11.51 -1.53 -8.45
CA ILE A 189 -11.39 -1.26 -9.89
C ILE A 189 -12.52 -0.32 -10.32
N GLY A 190 -12.24 0.51 -11.34
CA GLY A 190 -13.18 1.48 -11.89
C GLY A 190 -13.18 2.80 -11.12
N ASP A 191 -14.33 3.47 -11.17
CA ASP A 191 -14.55 4.72 -10.44
C ASP A 191 -14.83 4.43 -8.97
N VAL A 192 -13.89 4.79 -8.08
CA VAL A 192 -13.98 4.54 -6.65
C VAL A 192 -13.60 5.79 -5.84
N LYS A 193 -13.92 5.76 -4.54
CA LYS A 193 -13.45 6.74 -3.58
C LYS A 193 -12.27 6.17 -2.81
N MET A 194 -11.20 6.95 -2.68
CA MET A 194 -9.97 6.53 -2.02
C MET A 194 -9.35 7.71 -1.27
N ILE A 195 -8.77 7.45 -0.11
CA ILE A 195 -7.95 8.41 0.61
C ILE A 195 -6.54 8.32 0.05
N PRO A 196 -5.95 9.43 -0.43
CA PRO A 196 -4.60 9.44 -0.96
C PRO A 196 -3.56 8.97 0.05
N GLY A 197 -2.48 8.39 -0.45
CA GLY A 197 -1.42 7.81 0.37
C GLY A 197 -0.82 8.79 1.37
N SER A 198 -0.58 8.32 2.59
CA SER A 198 -0.10 9.13 3.70
C SER A 198 1.28 9.75 3.46
N PHE A 199 2.16 9.10 2.69
CA PHE A 199 3.41 9.71 2.26
C PHE A 199 3.18 10.90 1.33
N PHE A 200 2.26 10.77 0.37
CA PHE A 200 1.95 11.86 -0.54
C PHE A 200 1.29 13.03 0.18
N THR A 201 0.28 12.76 1.02
CA THR A 201 -0.44 13.81 1.74
C THR A 201 0.48 14.62 2.65
N THR A 202 1.35 13.94 3.41
CA THR A 202 2.30 14.63 4.31
C THR A 202 3.41 15.35 3.54
N LEU A 203 3.94 14.81 2.42
CA LEU A 203 4.94 15.50 1.59
C LEU A 203 4.36 16.75 0.90
N ARG A 204 3.10 16.69 0.48
CA ARG A 204 2.45 17.78 -0.25
C ARG A 204 1.67 18.73 0.66
N MET A 205 1.54 18.42 1.95
CA MET A 205 0.76 19.18 2.94
C MET A 205 -0.66 19.47 2.44
N ILE A 206 -1.35 18.40 1.97
CA ILE A 206 -2.73 18.48 1.50
C ILE A 206 -3.68 17.97 2.59
N ASP A 207 -4.91 18.47 2.54
CA ASP A 207 -5.93 18.03 3.51
C ASP A 207 -6.25 16.53 3.33
N ILE A 208 -6.54 15.90 4.47
CA ILE A 208 -6.89 14.48 4.52
C ILE A 208 -8.36 14.33 4.20
N GLY A 209 -8.67 13.60 3.16
CA GLY A 209 -10.04 13.37 2.72
C GLY A 209 -10.15 12.35 1.59
N GLU A 210 -11.39 11.99 1.26
CA GLU A 210 -11.65 11.11 0.13
C GLU A 210 -11.56 11.85 -1.21
N GLU A 211 -10.94 11.19 -2.18
CA GLU A 211 -10.85 11.64 -3.57
C GLU A 211 -11.60 10.66 -4.48
N LYS A 212 -12.17 11.16 -5.56
CA LYS A 212 -12.66 10.33 -6.65
C LYS A 212 -11.49 9.91 -7.52
N VAL A 213 -11.32 8.61 -7.70
CA VAL A 213 -10.19 8.05 -8.46
C VAL A 213 -10.68 7.04 -9.49
N VAL A 214 -9.86 6.83 -10.51
CA VAL A 214 -10.00 5.71 -11.44
C VAL A 214 -8.90 4.71 -11.13
N ALA A 215 -9.29 3.46 -10.87
CA ALA A 215 -8.37 2.38 -10.54
C ALA A 215 -8.45 1.24 -11.57
N GLU A 216 -7.29 0.74 -11.99
CA GLU A 216 -7.18 -0.29 -13.03
C GLU A 216 -6.17 -1.37 -12.62
N LEU A 217 -6.49 -2.63 -12.93
CA LEU A 217 -5.58 -3.77 -12.81
C LEU A 217 -5.39 -4.41 -14.17
N ILE A 218 -4.17 -4.40 -14.68
CA ILE A 218 -3.81 -4.95 -15.99
C ILE A 218 -2.79 -6.06 -15.82
N ASN A 219 -3.06 -7.22 -16.42
CA ASN A 219 -2.12 -8.34 -16.46
C ASN A 219 -1.36 -8.31 -17.80
N LYS A 220 -0.04 -8.34 -17.74
CA LYS A 220 0.85 -8.32 -18.91
C LYS A 220 1.75 -9.56 -18.92
N LYS A 221 1.95 -10.12 -20.11
CA LYS A 221 3.01 -11.12 -20.34
C LYS A 221 4.28 -10.39 -20.71
N GLU A 222 5.35 -10.57 -19.95
CA GLU A 222 6.67 -9.94 -20.20
C GLU A 222 7.70 -10.98 -20.66
N GLY A 223 7.41 -11.77 -21.68
CA GLY A 223 8.33 -12.74 -22.28
C GLY A 223 8.96 -13.69 -21.26
N GLU A 224 10.29 -13.83 -21.28
CA GLU A 224 11.03 -14.71 -20.37
C GLU A 224 11.06 -14.23 -18.88
N ARG A 225 10.65 -13.00 -18.62
CA ARG A 225 10.66 -12.42 -17.25
C ARG A 225 9.42 -12.80 -16.42
N GLY A 226 8.50 -13.54 -17.01
CA GLY A 226 7.27 -13.98 -16.36
C GLY A 226 6.09 -13.02 -16.51
N ASP A 227 4.96 -13.40 -15.94
CA ASP A 227 3.74 -12.60 -15.99
C ASP A 227 3.75 -11.53 -14.91
N VAL A 228 3.48 -10.29 -15.28
CA VAL A 228 3.46 -9.12 -14.39
C VAL A 228 2.06 -8.52 -14.39
N SER A 229 1.60 -8.14 -13.20
CA SER A 229 0.41 -7.32 -13.03
C SER A 229 0.82 -5.88 -12.70
N GLN A 230 0.02 -4.93 -13.18
CA GLN A 230 0.18 -3.51 -12.89
C GLN A 230 -1.15 -2.97 -12.36
N TYR A 231 -1.12 -2.45 -11.15
CA TYR A 231 -2.24 -1.72 -10.58
C TYR A 231 -1.98 -0.23 -10.65
N THR A 232 -2.92 0.53 -11.20
CA THR A 232 -2.80 1.98 -11.41
C THR A 232 -3.98 2.70 -10.76
N VAL A 233 -3.69 3.74 -10.00
CA VAL A 233 -4.69 4.66 -9.43
C VAL A 233 -4.43 6.06 -9.94
N THR A 234 -5.43 6.67 -10.56
CA THR A 234 -5.39 8.04 -11.05
C THR A 234 -6.29 8.93 -10.22
N TYR A 235 -5.75 10.02 -9.72
CA TYR A 235 -6.42 11.08 -8.95
C TYR A 235 -6.55 12.33 -9.83
N PRO A 236 -7.67 12.53 -10.55
CA PRO A 236 -7.80 13.66 -11.49
C PRO A 236 -7.67 15.02 -10.81
N SER A 237 -8.27 15.18 -9.62
CA SER A 237 -8.24 16.41 -8.81
C SER A 237 -6.83 16.82 -8.38
N LEU A 238 -5.96 15.82 -8.11
CA LEU A 238 -4.58 16.01 -7.69
C LEU A 238 -3.59 15.99 -8.86
N ARG A 239 -4.07 15.71 -10.09
CA ARG A 239 -3.24 15.48 -11.28
C ARG A 239 -2.13 14.45 -10.99
N ARG A 240 -2.49 13.38 -10.27
CA ARG A 240 -1.56 12.39 -9.78
C ARG A 240 -1.95 10.99 -10.26
N THR A 241 -0.93 10.20 -10.60
CA THR A 241 -1.08 8.79 -10.93
C THR A 241 -0.04 7.98 -10.16
N LEU A 242 -0.49 6.92 -9.50
CA LEU A 242 0.37 5.90 -8.87
C LEU A 242 0.20 4.60 -9.65
N SER A 243 1.31 3.98 -10.07
CA SER A 243 1.31 2.66 -10.72
C SER A 243 2.26 1.73 -9.97
N ILE A 244 1.79 0.56 -9.59
CA ILE A 244 2.56 -0.48 -8.88
C ILE A 244 2.61 -1.72 -9.76
N ARG A 245 3.82 -2.24 -10.00
CA ARG A 245 4.06 -3.46 -10.76
C ARG A 245 4.50 -4.58 -9.81
N PHE A 246 3.91 -5.75 -9.97
CA PHE A 246 4.15 -6.90 -9.12
C PHE A 246 4.01 -8.21 -9.90
N ASN A 247 4.58 -9.28 -9.37
CA ASN A 247 4.44 -10.61 -9.95
C ASN A 247 2.98 -11.05 -9.92
N ARG A 248 2.47 -11.54 -11.05
CA ARG A 248 1.07 -11.95 -11.18
C ARG A 248 0.72 -13.11 -10.24
N TYR A 249 1.65 -14.02 -10.05
CA TYR A 249 1.46 -15.20 -9.23
C TYR A 249 1.96 -14.98 -7.81
N PHE A 250 1.38 -15.71 -6.87
CA PHE A 250 1.82 -15.71 -5.48
C PHE A 250 3.35 -15.93 -5.38
N PRO A 251 4.06 -15.23 -4.51
CA PRO A 251 3.59 -14.34 -3.43
C PRO A 251 3.33 -12.88 -3.85
N HIS A 252 3.16 -12.57 -5.14
CA HIS A 252 2.84 -11.25 -5.67
C HIS A 252 3.88 -10.17 -5.31
N ASP A 253 5.16 -10.52 -5.47
CA ASP A 253 6.28 -9.62 -5.14
C ASP A 253 6.17 -8.29 -5.86
N ILE A 254 6.33 -7.20 -5.12
CA ILE A 254 6.37 -5.87 -5.71
C ILE A 254 7.72 -5.68 -6.40
N LEU A 255 7.68 -5.33 -7.69
CA LEU A 255 8.84 -5.20 -8.56
C LEU A 255 9.29 -3.74 -8.70
N SER A 256 8.32 -2.83 -8.83
CA SER A 256 8.56 -1.41 -9.02
C SER A 256 7.30 -0.61 -8.80
N TRP A 257 7.44 0.68 -8.61
CA TRP A 257 6.33 1.64 -8.72
C TRP A 257 6.79 2.93 -9.34
N SER A 258 5.83 3.66 -9.89
CA SER A 258 5.99 5.04 -10.34
C SER A 258 4.87 5.91 -9.78
N GLU A 259 5.18 7.16 -9.43
CA GLU A 259 4.23 8.13 -8.94
C GLU A 259 4.46 9.46 -9.63
N THR A 260 3.51 9.88 -10.47
CA THR A 260 3.60 11.09 -11.29
C THR A 260 2.68 12.16 -10.73
N TYR A 261 3.20 13.37 -10.50
CA TYR A 261 2.42 14.50 -10.00
C TYR A 261 3.15 15.83 -10.25
N PRO A 262 2.44 17.00 -10.20
CA PRO A 262 3.09 18.31 -10.23
C PRO A 262 3.99 18.51 -9.01
N SER A 263 5.30 18.61 -9.22
CA SER A 263 6.33 18.86 -8.21
C SER A 263 6.82 20.30 -8.27
N GLY A 264 7.27 20.85 -7.14
CA GLY A 264 7.63 22.28 -7.05
C GLY A 264 6.43 23.17 -6.77
N SER A 265 6.60 24.48 -6.94
CA SER A 265 5.58 25.49 -6.68
C SER A 265 5.60 26.63 -7.71
N GLY A 266 4.45 27.27 -7.90
CA GLY A 266 4.30 28.43 -8.80
C GLY A 266 4.71 28.11 -10.24
N LYS A 267 5.51 28.99 -10.85
CA LYS A 267 5.97 28.87 -12.25
C LYS A 267 6.98 27.71 -12.45
N ASN A 268 7.58 27.22 -11.38
CA ASN A 268 8.57 26.13 -11.38
C ASN A 268 7.93 24.77 -11.08
N ALA A 269 6.61 24.69 -11.08
CA ALA A 269 5.91 23.42 -10.92
C ALA A 269 6.00 22.61 -12.23
N GLU A 270 6.68 21.49 -12.18
CA GLU A 270 6.82 20.54 -13.28
C GLU A 270 6.15 19.22 -12.95
N VAL A 271 5.61 18.53 -13.94
CA VAL A 271 5.07 17.19 -13.77
C VAL A 271 6.25 16.22 -13.81
N LEU A 272 6.60 15.69 -12.67
CA LEU A 272 7.72 14.76 -12.51
C LEU A 272 7.24 13.40 -12.00
N THR A 273 8.05 12.38 -12.26
CA THR A 273 7.75 11.01 -11.86
C THR A 273 8.79 10.53 -10.86
N THR A 274 8.32 10.16 -9.67
CA THR A 274 9.07 9.32 -8.74
C THR A 274 9.10 7.91 -9.29
N ASN A 275 10.27 7.29 -9.35
CA ASN A 275 10.44 5.89 -9.74
C ASN A 275 11.11 5.10 -8.62
N ALA A 276 10.70 3.85 -8.48
CA ALA A 276 11.37 2.91 -7.58
C ALA A 276 11.45 1.54 -8.22
N ARG A 277 12.63 0.92 -8.13
CA ARG A 277 12.92 -0.38 -8.72
C ARG A 277 13.55 -1.30 -7.69
N ARG A 278 13.01 -2.51 -7.54
CA ARG A 278 13.55 -3.53 -6.65
C ARG A 278 14.99 -3.89 -7.02
N THR A 279 15.86 -3.89 -6.02
CA THR A 279 17.27 -4.26 -6.17
C THR A 279 17.64 -5.49 -5.37
N HIS A 280 17.08 -5.66 -4.17
CA HIS A 280 17.35 -6.77 -3.27
C HIS A 280 16.06 -7.25 -2.62
N ALA A 281 16.01 -8.54 -2.31
CA ALA A 281 14.95 -9.14 -1.52
C ALA A 281 15.53 -10.27 -0.67
N VAL A 282 15.18 -10.32 0.60
CA VAL A 282 15.56 -11.39 1.54
C VAL A 282 14.38 -11.73 2.43
N VAL A 283 14.35 -12.95 2.91
CA VAL A 283 13.38 -13.40 3.93
C VAL A 283 14.17 -13.82 5.14
N MET A 284 13.90 -13.19 6.30
CA MET A 284 14.61 -13.49 7.54
C MET A 284 13.84 -13.03 8.79
N ASP A 285 14.20 -13.60 9.91
CA ASP A 285 13.79 -13.18 11.24
C ASP A 285 14.65 -12.00 11.77
N TYR A 286 14.59 -10.85 11.08
CA TYR A 286 15.49 -9.71 11.31
C TYR A 286 15.50 -9.22 12.78
N TRP A 287 14.41 -9.44 13.52
CA TRP A 287 14.32 -9.07 14.93
C TRP A 287 15.28 -9.85 15.83
N ASN A 288 15.78 -11.00 15.37
CA ASN A 288 16.83 -11.78 16.01
C ASN A 288 18.24 -11.48 15.47
N LYS A 289 18.35 -10.58 14.47
CA LYS A 289 19.62 -10.14 13.83
C LYS A 289 20.00 -8.74 14.31
N ASN A 290 20.12 -8.56 15.62
CA ASN A 290 20.30 -7.26 16.26
C ASN A 290 21.64 -7.13 17.00
N SER A 291 22.53 -8.08 16.83
CA SER A 291 23.89 -8.04 17.37
C SER A 291 24.82 -7.22 16.46
N VAL A 292 25.87 -6.62 17.02
CA VAL A 292 26.89 -5.88 16.24
C VAL A 292 27.48 -6.73 15.12
N LYS A 293 27.67 -8.04 15.32
CA LYS A 293 28.17 -8.96 14.28
C LYS A 293 27.21 -9.09 13.09
N ASP A 294 25.90 -8.85 13.29
CA ASP A 294 24.86 -9.00 12.26
C ASP A 294 24.85 -7.81 11.28
N ILE A 295 25.67 -6.77 11.53
CA ILE A 295 25.76 -5.59 10.65
C ILE A 295 26.18 -5.96 9.21
N GLU A 296 26.90 -7.06 9.06
CA GLU A 296 27.32 -7.54 7.74
C GLU A 296 26.14 -8.00 6.87
N LEU A 297 25.01 -8.41 7.47
CA LEU A 297 23.78 -8.79 6.76
C LEU A 297 23.16 -7.60 6.01
N ARG A 298 23.51 -6.35 6.38
CA ARG A 298 23.07 -5.16 5.64
C ARG A 298 23.52 -5.18 4.19
N LYS A 299 24.62 -5.87 3.89
CA LYS A 299 25.13 -6.02 2.52
C LYS A 299 24.19 -6.82 1.63
N GLU A 300 23.47 -7.81 2.19
CA GLU A 300 22.48 -8.61 1.47
C GLU A 300 21.31 -7.77 0.97
N LEU A 301 21.10 -6.62 1.62
CA LEU A 301 20.12 -5.61 1.24
C LEU A 301 20.75 -4.41 0.49
N GLY A 302 22.04 -4.48 0.17
CA GLY A 302 22.75 -3.36 -0.46
C GLY A 302 22.73 -2.07 0.39
N LEU A 303 22.55 -2.18 1.70
CA LEU A 303 22.56 -1.03 2.61
C LEU A 303 23.98 -0.70 3.06
N PRO A 304 24.33 0.60 3.22
CA PRO A 304 25.62 0.98 3.79
C PRO A 304 25.76 0.44 5.22
N ARG A 305 27.02 0.27 5.65
CA ARG A 305 27.36 -0.14 7.02
C ARG A 305 26.94 0.90 8.04
#